data_8a5df771146c6e64e4658152e216ae53
#
_entry.id   8a5df771146c6e64e4658152e216ae53
#
_cell.length_a   1.000
_cell.length_b   1.000
_cell.length_c   1.000
_cell.angle_alpha   90.00
_cell.angle_beta   90.00
_cell.angle_gamma   90.00
#
_symmetry.space_group_name_H-M   'P 1'
#
loop_
_entity.id
_entity.type
_entity.pdbx_description
1 polymer ?
#
loop_
_entity_poly.entity_id
_entity_poly.type
_entity_poly.pdbx_seq_one_letter_code
_entity_poly.pdbx_strand_id
1 'polypeptide(L)'
;MKKTIVTLIVYLYAQTIVSQTAFDSSIALVPQAANIITASTIVKIENLGININSDLPELRPTISADGNLLFFICQNHPANTKFRSVPNSQDIWYSKRDSLGNWCEARHMRSPLNSTHYNAVYWISPDNNRILIRGAFTEGAFLGKGVSMSRLQADSTWSAPDMLYIKNYEKYDNGRQSGATMAHDGQTLLL
;
A
#
# COMPACT_ATOMS: atom_id res chain seq x y z
N MET A 1 -3.08 59.75 -22.04
CA MET A 1 -2.35 58.51 -21.73
C MET A 1 -2.60 57.94 -20.30
N LYS A 2 -3.37 58.56 -19.42
CA LYS A 2 -3.60 58.03 -18.06
C LYS A 2 -4.87 57.13 -17.88
N LYS A 3 -5.77 57.10 -18.86
CA LYS A 3 -7.02 56.31 -18.75
C LYS A 3 -6.89 54.82 -19.14
N THR A 4 -5.91 54.49 -19.98
CA THR A 4 -5.74 53.10 -20.47
C THR A 4 -5.11 52.18 -19.42
N ILE A 5 -4.29 52.72 -18.53
CA ILE A 5 -3.59 51.94 -17.49
C ILE A 5 -4.57 51.52 -16.36
N VAL A 6 -5.52 52.41 -16.00
CA VAL A 6 -6.49 52.11 -14.96
C VAL A 6 -7.47 51.03 -15.37
N THR A 7 -7.86 50.99 -16.66
CA THR A 7 -8.76 49.96 -17.17
C THR A 7 -8.09 48.60 -17.22
N LEU A 8 -6.79 48.53 -17.53
CA LEU A 8 -6.03 47.27 -17.57
C LEU A 8 -5.83 46.67 -16.16
N ILE A 9 -5.59 47.55 -15.14
CA ILE A 9 -5.42 47.11 -13.75
C ILE A 9 -6.72 46.54 -13.19
N VAL A 10 -7.87 47.18 -13.50
CA VAL A 10 -9.20 46.71 -13.05
C VAL A 10 -9.54 45.38 -13.73
N TYR A 11 -9.16 45.17 -15.00
CA TYR A 11 -9.40 43.92 -15.70
C TYR A 11 -8.56 42.79 -15.14
N LEU A 12 -7.29 43.05 -14.81
CA LEU A 12 -6.40 42.05 -14.17
C LEU A 12 -6.88 41.69 -12.75
N TYR A 13 -7.43 42.66 -12.01
CA TYR A 13 -7.98 42.38 -10.68
C TYR A 13 -9.28 41.56 -10.74
N ALA A 14 -10.13 41.84 -11.73
CA ALA A 14 -11.35 41.04 -11.94
C ALA A 14 -11.06 39.59 -12.35
N GLN A 15 -10.02 39.37 -13.13
CA GLN A 15 -9.59 37.99 -13.53
C GLN A 15 -9.03 37.20 -12.33
N THR A 16 -8.30 37.84 -11.44
CA THR A 16 -7.78 37.13 -10.25
C THR A 16 -8.88 36.82 -9.24
N ILE A 17 -9.91 37.68 -9.09
CA ILE A 17 -11.05 37.40 -8.21
C ILE A 17 -11.92 36.25 -8.76
N VAL A 18 -12.16 36.20 -10.09
CA VAL A 18 -12.93 35.14 -10.71
C VAL A 18 -12.17 33.80 -10.61
N SER A 19 -10.85 33.80 -10.73
CA SER A 19 -10.01 32.62 -10.55
C SER A 19 -10.06 32.12 -9.11
N GLN A 20 -10.02 32.97 -8.10
CA GLN A 20 -10.09 32.58 -6.70
C GLN A 20 -11.48 32.06 -6.29
N THR A 21 -12.56 32.69 -6.76
CA THR A 21 -13.90 32.20 -6.47
C THR A 21 -14.22 30.88 -7.15
N ALA A 22 -13.67 30.63 -8.34
CA ALA A 22 -13.81 29.35 -9.02
C ALA A 22 -13.02 28.22 -8.30
N PHE A 23 -11.88 28.54 -7.70
CA PHE A 23 -11.09 27.57 -6.93
C PHE A 23 -11.75 27.23 -5.58
N ASP A 24 -12.27 28.23 -4.89
CA ASP A 24 -12.98 28.03 -3.62
C ASP A 24 -14.32 27.28 -3.79
N SER A 25 -15.03 27.49 -4.90
CA SER A 25 -16.27 26.75 -5.16
C SER A 25 -16.03 25.27 -5.54
N SER A 26 -14.86 24.94 -6.06
CA SER A 26 -14.52 23.54 -6.34
C SER A 26 -14.06 22.76 -5.10
N ILE A 27 -13.52 23.44 -4.09
CA ILE A 27 -13.15 22.86 -2.81
C ILE A 27 -14.37 22.66 -1.91
N ALA A 28 -15.38 23.49 -2.02
CA ALA A 28 -16.61 23.37 -1.22
C ALA A 28 -17.48 22.14 -1.57
N LEU A 29 -17.21 21.43 -2.65
CA LEU A 29 -17.91 20.21 -3.03
C LEU A 29 -17.33 18.93 -2.41
N VAL A 30 -16.20 19.01 -1.72
CA VAL A 30 -15.59 17.86 -1.07
C VAL A 30 -16.30 17.39 0.21
N PRO A 31 -17.02 18.23 0.99
CA PRO A 31 -17.74 17.75 2.16
C PRO A 31 -18.96 16.85 1.88
N GLN A 32 -19.51 16.86 0.67
CA GLN A 32 -20.68 16.03 0.37
C GLN A 32 -20.35 14.55 0.13
N ALA A 33 -19.12 14.22 -0.17
CA ALA A 33 -18.70 12.83 -0.28
C ALA A 33 -18.51 12.15 1.11
N ALA A 34 -18.35 12.92 2.16
CA ALA A 34 -18.18 12.39 3.51
C ALA A 34 -19.49 11.90 4.16
N ASN A 35 -20.65 12.21 3.58
CA ASN A 35 -21.95 11.80 4.11
C ASN A 35 -22.48 10.46 3.55
N ILE A 36 -21.68 9.71 2.80
CA ILE A 36 -22.08 8.41 2.27
C ILE A 36 -21.87 7.27 3.29
N ILE A 37 -21.23 7.55 4.42
CA ILE A 37 -21.25 6.64 5.56
C ILE A 37 -22.37 7.07 6.50
N THR A 38 -23.59 7.13 5.98
CA THR A 38 -24.75 7.15 6.85
C THR A 38 -25.03 5.76 7.31
N ALA A 39 -24.68 5.55 8.54
CA ALA A 39 -25.39 4.77 9.53
C ALA A 39 -25.85 3.38 9.11
N SER A 40 -25.42 2.43 9.88
CA SER A 40 -25.88 1.06 10.00
C SER A 40 -25.27 0.00 9.08
N THR A 41 -24.10 0.20 8.51
CA THR A 41 -23.32 -0.98 8.17
C THR A 41 -22.80 -1.54 9.48
N ILE A 42 -23.49 -2.52 10.03
CA ILE A 42 -22.99 -3.28 11.18
C ILE A 42 -21.70 -3.94 10.70
N VAL A 43 -20.56 -3.41 11.11
CA VAL A 43 -19.27 -4.04 10.86
C VAL A 43 -19.21 -5.28 11.73
N LYS A 44 -19.32 -6.45 11.12
CA LYS A 44 -19.10 -7.71 11.80
C LYS A 44 -17.60 -7.97 11.89
N ILE A 45 -17.09 -8.11 13.10
CA ILE A 45 -15.70 -8.50 13.34
C ILE A 45 -15.69 -10.02 13.51
N GLU A 46 -14.90 -10.71 12.70
CA GLU A 46 -14.73 -12.16 12.77
C GLU A 46 -13.24 -12.51 12.94
N ASN A 47 -12.99 -13.48 13.82
CA ASN A 47 -11.67 -14.10 13.91
C ASN A 47 -11.48 -15.05 12.72
N LEU A 48 -10.35 -14.96 12.02
CA LEU A 48 -10.07 -15.77 10.82
C LEU A 48 -9.71 -17.23 11.14
N GLY A 49 -9.65 -17.58 12.41
CA GLY A 49 -9.37 -18.95 12.86
C GLY A 49 -7.87 -19.29 12.91
N ILE A 50 -7.60 -20.51 13.38
CA ILE A 50 -6.24 -21.01 13.63
C ILE A 50 -5.39 -21.18 12.37
N ASN A 51 -6.00 -21.20 11.21
CA ASN A 51 -5.29 -21.26 9.92
C ASN A 51 -4.54 -19.96 9.61
N ILE A 52 -4.95 -18.84 10.22
CA ILE A 52 -4.34 -17.53 10.03
C ILE A 52 -3.75 -17.03 11.35
N ASN A 53 -4.55 -17.03 12.42
CA ASN A 53 -4.16 -16.49 13.70
C ASN A 53 -3.43 -17.55 14.53
N SER A 54 -2.23 -17.24 14.97
CA SER A 54 -1.40 -18.03 15.87
C SER A 54 -1.28 -17.37 17.25
N ASP A 55 -0.44 -17.89 18.10
CA ASP A 55 -0.06 -17.24 19.37
C ASP A 55 1.01 -16.15 19.17
N LEU A 56 1.40 -15.88 17.93
CA LEU A 56 2.40 -14.86 17.58
C LEU A 56 1.70 -13.63 17.00
N PRO A 57 2.36 -12.46 16.98
CA PRO A 57 1.78 -11.28 16.35
C PRO A 57 1.67 -11.42 14.84
N GLU A 58 0.44 -11.38 14.32
CA GLU A 58 0.15 -11.18 12.90
C GLU A 58 -0.09 -9.69 12.64
N LEU A 59 0.65 -9.15 11.69
CA LEU A 59 0.68 -7.71 11.43
C LEU A 59 0.40 -7.41 9.95
N ARG A 60 -0.10 -6.21 9.67
CA ARG A 60 -0.25 -5.66 8.32
C ARG A 60 -0.95 -6.60 7.32
N PRO A 61 -2.19 -6.99 7.56
CA PRO A 61 -2.95 -7.76 6.60
C PRO A 61 -3.17 -6.95 5.31
N THR A 62 -2.94 -7.60 4.18
CA THR A 62 -3.20 -7.06 2.85
C THR A 62 -3.98 -8.10 2.05
N ILE A 63 -5.23 -7.79 1.74
CA ILE A 63 -6.15 -8.70 1.05
C ILE A 63 -6.27 -8.31 -0.43
N SER A 64 -6.39 -9.31 -1.31
CA SER A 64 -6.64 -9.10 -2.73
C SER A 64 -8.04 -8.52 -2.98
N ALA A 65 -8.23 -7.88 -4.14
CA ALA A 65 -9.50 -7.26 -4.51
C ALA A 65 -10.66 -8.26 -4.59
N ASP A 66 -10.37 -9.50 -4.95
CA ASP A 66 -11.35 -10.60 -5.00
C ASP A 66 -11.59 -11.27 -3.63
N GLY A 67 -10.85 -10.87 -2.60
CA GLY A 67 -10.97 -11.40 -1.24
C GLY A 67 -10.40 -12.81 -1.04
N ASN A 68 -9.69 -13.39 -2.02
CA ASN A 68 -9.27 -14.79 -2.01
C ASN A 68 -7.81 -15.02 -1.66
N LEU A 69 -7.00 -13.96 -1.62
CA LEU A 69 -5.58 -14.01 -1.27
C LEU A 69 -5.30 -13.01 -0.15
N LEU A 70 -4.72 -13.48 0.93
CA LEU A 70 -4.32 -12.68 2.08
C LEU A 70 -2.82 -12.80 2.27
N PHE A 71 -2.11 -11.67 2.29
CA PHE A 71 -0.76 -11.56 2.81
C PHE A 71 -0.79 -10.91 4.19
N PHE A 72 0.10 -11.33 5.05
CA PHE A 72 0.32 -10.72 6.36
C PHE A 72 1.75 -10.97 6.82
N ILE A 73 2.15 -10.33 7.90
CA ILE A 73 3.44 -10.54 8.55
C ILE A 73 3.20 -11.45 9.74
N CYS A 74 4.00 -12.49 9.92
CA CYS A 74 4.12 -13.17 11.19
C CYS A 74 5.45 -12.81 11.84
N GLN A 75 5.38 -12.19 13.03
CA GLN A 75 6.57 -11.73 13.74
C GLN A 75 7.11 -12.83 14.66
N ASN A 76 8.44 -12.99 14.65
CA ASN A 76 9.15 -13.96 15.51
C ASN A 76 8.79 -15.42 15.25
N HIS A 77 8.18 -15.76 14.11
CA HIS A 77 7.83 -17.15 13.83
C HIS A 77 9.08 -18.02 13.64
N PRO A 78 9.12 -19.25 14.19
CA PRO A 78 10.29 -20.14 14.05
C PRO A 78 10.70 -20.44 12.62
N ALA A 79 9.77 -20.38 11.66
CA ALA A 79 10.04 -20.57 10.24
C ALA A 79 10.54 -19.29 9.53
N ASN A 80 10.63 -18.15 10.21
CA ASN A 80 11.27 -16.95 9.66
C ASN A 80 12.76 -17.25 9.44
N THR A 81 13.15 -17.53 8.20
CA THR A 81 14.35 -18.31 7.91
C THR A 81 15.66 -17.56 8.07
N LYS A 82 15.73 -16.33 7.54
CA LYS A 82 16.98 -15.56 7.48
C LYS A 82 17.34 -14.88 8.80
N PHE A 83 16.33 -14.38 9.49
CA PHE A 83 16.50 -13.56 10.71
C PHE A 83 15.78 -14.14 11.93
N ARG A 84 15.48 -15.43 11.95
CA ARG A 84 14.72 -16.10 13.01
C ARG A 84 15.26 -15.88 14.43
N SER A 85 16.56 -15.71 14.56
CA SER A 85 17.22 -15.48 15.85
C SER A 85 17.32 -14.00 16.22
N VAL A 86 16.82 -13.11 15.36
CA VAL A 86 16.82 -11.67 15.60
C VAL A 86 15.45 -11.27 16.15
N PRO A 87 15.38 -10.63 17.32
CA PRO A 87 14.12 -10.16 17.88
C PRO A 87 13.35 -9.30 16.90
N ASN A 88 12.03 -9.49 16.89
CA ASN A 88 11.11 -8.78 16.01
C ASN A 88 11.31 -9.02 14.49
N SER A 89 11.92 -10.16 14.13
CA SER A 89 11.95 -10.57 12.71
C SER A 89 10.55 -10.69 12.13
N GLN A 90 10.36 -10.18 10.93
CA GLN A 90 9.06 -10.07 10.27
C GLN A 90 9.16 -10.65 8.87
N ASP A 91 8.53 -11.78 8.66
CA ASP A 91 8.42 -12.41 7.34
C ASP A 91 6.99 -12.35 6.82
N ILE A 92 6.88 -12.31 5.50
CA ILE A 92 5.62 -12.37 4.77
C ILE A 92 5.11 -13.81 4.80
N TRP A 93 3.87 -13.94 5.22
CA TRP A 93 3.07 -15.14 5.13
C TRP A 93 1.85 -14.89 4.26
N TYR A 94 1.25 -15.93 3.74
CA TYR A 94 0.06 -15.82 2.92
C TYR A 94 -0.89 -16.99 3.13
N SER A 95 -2.15 -16.74 2.89
CA SER A 95 -3.19 -17.77 2.78
C SER A 95 -4.09 -17.49 1.58
N LYS A 96 -4.72 -18.53 1.07
CA LYS A 96 -5.73 -18.47 0.03
C LYS A 96 -7.02 -19.07 0.54
N ARG A 97 -8.15 -18.63 0.00
CA ARG A 97 -9.41 -19.30 0.25
C ARG A 97 -9.49 -20.59 -0.58
N ASP A 98 -10.13 -21.61 -0.02
CA ASP A 98 -10.52 -22.81 -0.73
C ASP A 98 -11.80 -22.59 -1.56
N SER A 99 -12.28 -23.61 -2.26
CA SER A 99 -13.49 -23.56 -3.05
C SER A 99 -14.78 -23.34 -2.23
N LEU A 100 -14.72 -23.55 -0.91
CA LEU A 100 -15.81 -23.33 0.02
C LEU A 100 -15.73 -21.92 0.68
N GLY A 101 -14.71 -21.15 0.36
CA GLY A 101 -14.47 -19.82 0.91
C GLY A 101 -13.76 -19.78 2.25
N ASN A 102 -13.26 -20.91 2.76
CA ASN A 102 -12.50 -20.95 4.01
C ASN A 102 -11.02 -20.60 3.76
N TRP A 103 -10.40 -19.96 4.72
CA TRP A 103 -8.96 -19.73 4.68
C TRP A 103 -8.19 -21.04 4.87
N CYS A 104 -7.31 -21.35 3.93
CA CYS A 104 -6.35 -22.45 4.08
C CYS A 104 -5.30 -22.11 5.14
N GLU A 105 -4.59 -23.12 5.60
CA GLU A 105 -3.43 -22.93 6.49
C GLU A 105 -2.43 -21.95 5.88
N ALA A 106 -1.99 -21.00 6.69
CA ALA A 106 -1.03 -19.98 6.29
C ALA A 106 0.33 -20.61 5.93
N ARG A 107 0.93 -20.08 4.87
CA ARG A 107 2.22 -20.55 4.37
C ARG A 107 3.25 -19.44 4.41
N HIS A 108 4.44 -19.79 4.84
CA HIS A 108 5.61 -18.91 4.77
C HIS A 108 5.99 -18.60 3.32
N MET A 109 6.08 -17.31 2.99
CA MET A 109 6.57 -16.90 1.68
C MET A 109 8.08 -17.16 1.59
N ARG A 110 8.48 -17.79 0.52
CA ARG A 110 9.91 -18.11 0.30
C ARG A 110 10.66 -16.92 -0.31
N SER A 111 12.00 -17.06 -0.41
CA SER A 111 12.81 -16.19 -1.26
C SER A 111 12.17 -16.04 -2.66
N PRO A 112 12.26 -14.85 -3.29
CA PRO A 112 13.11 -13.71 -2.91
C PRO A 112 12.46 -12.69 -1.99
N LEU A 113 11.19 -12.86 -1.55
CA LEU A 113 10.43 -11.81 -0.87
C LEU A 113 10.82 -11.65 0.61
N ASN A 114 11.17 -12.74 1.31
CA ASN A 114 11.62 -12.72 2.70
C ASN A 114 13.14 -12.67 2.77
N SER A 115 13.73 -11.54 2.40
CA SER A 115 15.18 -11.38 2.30
C SER A 115 15.78 -10.37 3.29
N THR A 116 14.94 -9.65 4.03
CA THR A 116 15.37 -8.64 5.03
C THR A 116 14.84 -8.98 6.42
N HIS A 117 15.23 -8.17 7.44
CA HIS A 117 14.72 -8.31 8.80
C HIS A 117 13.23 -7.94 8.92
N TYR A 118 12.77 -6.99 8.13
CA TYR A 118 11.40 -6.52 8.09
C TYR A 118 10.84 -6.60 6.67
N ASN A 119 10.00 -7.59 6.42
CA ASN A 119 9.38 -7.81 5.12
C ASN A 119 7.88 -7.53 5.21
N ALA A 120 7.28 -6.95 4.19
CA ALA A 120 5.84 -6.69 4.16
C ALA A 120 5.34 -6.55 2.72
N VAL A 121 4.11 -7.00 2.47
CA VAL A 121 3.33 -6.63 1.30
C VAL A 121 2.47 -5.43 1.66
N TYR A 122 2.50 -4.41 0.82
CA TYR A 122 1.75 -3.17 1.01
C TYR A 122 0.50 -3.09 0.13
N TRP A 123 0.53 -3.75 -1.00
CA TRP A 123 -0.56 -3.73 -1.97
C TRP A 123 -0.49 -4.95 -2.89
N ILE A 124 -1.65 -5.36 -3.38
CA ILE A 124 -1.83 -6.41 -4.37
C ILE A 124 -2.58 -5.81 -5.55
N SER A 125 -2.12 -6.04 -6.77
CA SER A 125 -2.85 -5.58 -7.96
C SER A 125 -4.20 -6.29 -8.10
N PRO A 126 -5.19 -5.66 -8.76
CA PRO A 126 -6.52 -6.26 -8.93
C PRO A 126 -6.52 -7.61 -9.64
N ASP A 127 -5.55 -7.84 -10.50
CA ASP A 127 -5.34 -9.10 -11.22
C ASP A 127 -4.51 -10.14 -10.44
N ASN A 128 -4.12 -9.82 -9.19
CA ASN A 128 -3.27 -10.64 -8.31
C ASN A 128 -1.88 -10.98 -8.88
N ASN A 129 -1.44 -10.31 -9.94
CA ASN A 129 -0.18 -10.61 -10.63
C ASN A 129 0.99 -9.71 -10.21
N ARG A 130 0.74 -8.70 -9.39
CA ARG A 130 1.77 -7.78 -8.89
C ARG A 130 1.54 -7.50 -7.40
N ILE A 131 2.63 -7.38 -6.67
CA ILE A 131 2.61 -6.93 -5.28
C ILE A 131 3.62 -5.81 -5.08
N LEU A 132 3.24 -4.83 -4.26
CA LEU A 132 4.13 -3.79 -3.77
C LEU A 132 4.68 -4.26 -2.42
N ILE A 133 5.99 -4.26 -2.27
CA ILE A 133 6.65 -4.71 -1.04
C ILE A 133 7.51 -3.61 -0.43
N ARG A 134 7.76 -3.74 0.85
CA ARG A 134 8.65 -2.89 1.63
C ARG A 134 10.11 -3.09 1.21
N GLY A 135 10.83 -1.97 1.07
CA GLY A 135 12.25 -1.94 0.75
C GLY A 135 12.55 -1.64 -0.71
N ALA A 136 13.69 -1.03 -0.93
CA ALA A 136 14.26 -0.84 -2.26
C ALA A 136 15.15 -2.04 -2.60
N PHE A 137 14.95 -2.62 -3.78
CA PHE A 137 15.69 -3.77 -4.27
C PHE A 137 16.14 -3.54 -5.71
N THR A 138 17.23 -4.14 -6.09
CA THR A 138 17.66 -4.27 -7.49
C THR A 138 18.09 -5.73 -7.71
N GLU A 139 17.48 -6.40 -8.68
CA GLU A 139 17.73 -7.82 -8.95
C GLU A 139 17.64 -8.71 -7.69
N GLY A 140 16.75 -8.35 -6.77
CA GLY A 140 16.56 -9.03 -5.49
C GLY A 140 17.55 -8.66 -4.38
N ALA A 141 18.57 -7.85 -4.67
CA ALA A 141 19.49 -7.32 -3.66
C ALA A 141 18.84 -6.14 -2.91
N PHE A 142 18.83 -6.19 -1.57
CA PHE A 142 18.29 -5.10 -0.75
C PHE A 142 19.23 -3.90 -0.72
N LEU A 143 18.71 -2.74 -1.09
CA LEU A 143 19.44 -1.48 -1.14
C LEU A 143 19.16 -0.57 0.06
N GLY A 144 18.00 -0.74 0.72
CA GLY A 144 17.62 0.12 1.83
C GLY A 144 16.12 0.45 1.84
N LYS A 145 15.81 1.66 2.32
CA LYS A 145 14.44 2.16 2.37
C LYS A 145 13.88 2.38 0.96
N GLY A 146 12.59 2.16 0.82
CA GLY A 146 11.89 2.31 -0.43
C GLY A 146 10.74 1.33 -0.56
N VAL A 147 10.24 1.23 -1.76
CA VAL A 147 9.21 0.25 -2.16
C VAL A 147 9.62 -0.39 -3.48
N SER A 148 9.29 -1.66 -3.61
CA SER A 148 9.62 -2.43 -4.81
C SER A 148 8.41 -3.21 -5.30
N MET A 149 8.39 -3.51 -6.58
CA MET A 149 7.37 -4.33 -7.21
C MET A 149 7.93 -5.73 -7.47
N SER A 150 7.13 -6.74 -7.15
CA SER A 150 7.35 -8.12 -7.60
C SER A 150 6.17 -8.59 -8.44
N ARG A 151 6.41 -9.49 -9.39
CA ARG A 151 5.42 -10.01 -10.33
C ARG A 151 5.27 -11.50 -10.17
N LEU A 152 4.04 -11.97 -10.24
CA LEU A 152 3.76 -13.40 -10.30
C LEU A 152 4.21 -13.95 -11.67
N GLN A 153 4.99 -15.00 -11.63
CA GLN A 153 5.53 -15.68 -12.81
C GLN A 153 4.64 -16.85 -13.23
N ALA A 154 4.84 -17.35 -14.44
CA ALA A 154 4.06 -18.46 -14.99
C ALA A 154 4.16 -19.77 -14.17
N ASP A 155 5.26 -19.95 -13.47
CA ASP A 155 5.49 -21.08 -12.56
C ASP A 155 4.88 -20.88 -11.16
N SER A 156 4.08 -19.84 -10.99
CA SER A 156 3.47 -19.45 -9.72
C SER A 156 4.45 -19.00 -8.63
N THR A 157 5.67 -18.68 -8.99
CA THR A 157 6.64 -18.01 -8.11
C THR A 157 6.58 -16.48 -8.27
N TRP A 158 7.11 -15.77 -7.29
CA TRP A 158 7.27 -14.31 -7.37
C TRP A 158 8.65 -13.97 -7.90
N SER A 159 8.70 -12.99 -8.80
CA SER A 159 9.97 -12.48 -9.33
C SER A 159 10.83 -11.87 -8.23
N ALA A 160 12.13 -11.78 -8.46
CA ALA A 160 12.97 -10.88 -7.68
C ALA A 160 12.35 -9.47 -7.69
N PRO A 161 12.26 -8.82 -6.51
CA PRO A 161 11.69 -7.49 -6.45
C PRO A 161 12.62 -6.46 -7.07
N ASP A 162 12.02 -5.46 -7.72
CA ASP A 162 12.74 -4.34 -8.31
C ASP A 162 12.11 -3.02 -7.86
N MET A 163 12.95 -2.03 -7.52
CA MET A 163 12.50 -0.81 -6.87
C MET A 163 11.66 0.07 -7.81
N LEU A 164 10.66 0.73 -7.23
CA LEU A 164 10.00 1.86 -7.86
C LEU A 164 10.85 3.12 -7.63
N TYR A 165 11.25 3.77 -8.71
CA TYR A 165 11.94 5.04 -8.61
C TYR A 165 10.96 6.12 -8.15
N ILE A 166 11.15 6.64 -6.95
CA ILE A 166 10.37 7.74 -6.39
C ILE A 166 11.33 8.89 -6.13
N LYS A 167 11.13 9.99 -6.89
CA LYS A 167 11.96 11.17 -6.76
C LYS A 167 11.89 11.75 -5.34
N ASN A 168 13.03 11.92 -4.71
CA ASN A 168 13.17 12.45 -3.34
C ASN A 168 12.41 11.59 -2.27
N TYR A 169 12.41 10.28 -2.42
CA TYR A 169 11.75 9.36 -1.49
C TYR A 169 12.12 9.64 -0.02
N GLU A 170 13.37 9.97 0.26
CA GLU A 170 13.89 10.30 1.59
C GLU A 170 13.18 11.47 2.28
N LYS A 171 12.50 12.33 1.53
CA LYS A 171 11.67 13.42 2.09
C LYS A 171 10.33 12.96 2.61
N TYR A 172 9.84 11.82 2.13
CA TYR A 172 8.54 11.24 2.49
C TYR A 172 8.68 10.14 3.53
N ASP A 173 9.81 9.43 3.56
CA ASP A 173 10.10 8.40 4.54
C ASP A 173 10.91 8.96 5.71
N ASN A 174 10.23 9.28 6.82
CA ASN A 174 10.88 9.75 8.05
C ASN A 174 11.62 8.66 8.84
N GLY A 175 11.60 7.43 8.37
CA GLY A 175 12.38 6.31 8.88
C GLY A 175 11.84 5.58 10.10
N ARG A 176 10.74 6.02 10.69
CA ARG A 176 10.15 5.32 11.85
C ARG A 176 9.02 4.39 11.45
N GLN A 177 8.16 4.84 10.55
CA GLN A 177 7.06 4.04 10.02
C GLN A 177 6.92 4.37 8.54
N SER A 178 7.21 3.41 7.70
CA SER A 178 6.94 3.50 6.27
C SER A 178 5.71 2.67 5.93
N GLY A 179 4.86 3.22 5.12
CA GLY A 179 3.73 2.52 4.54
C GLY A 179 3.56 3.03 3.12
N ALA A 180 3.02 2.20 2.27
CA ALA A 180 2.68 2.59 0.93
C ALA A 180 1.43 1.84 0.49
N THR A 181 0.63 2.44 -0.35
CA THR A 181 -0.43 1.74 -1.05
C THR A 181 -0.57 2.31 -2.45
N MET A 182 -1.07 1.51 -3.36
CA MET A 182 -1.28 1.91 -4.73
C MET A 182 -2.77 1.93 -5.02
N ALA A 183 -3.23 2.91 -5.78
CA ALA A 183 -4.60 2.96 -6.23
C ALA A 183 -4.92 1.75 -7.14
N HIS A 184 -6.20 1.50 -7.32
CA HIS A 184 -6.68 0.36 -8.11
C HIS A 184 -6.17 0.36 -9.56
N ASP A 185 -5.96 1.55 -10.14
CA ASP A 185 -5.41 1.73 -11.49
C ASP A 185 -3.92 1.37 -11.62
N GLY A 186 -3.23 1.19 -10.49
CA GLY A 186 -1.80 0.90 -10.45
C GLY A 186 -0.90 2.07 -10.90
N GLN A 187 -1.41 3.30 -10.91
CA GLN A 187 -0.68 4.50 -11.35
C GLN A 187 -0.44 5.50 -10.23
N THR A 188 -1.32 5.54 -9.25
CA THR A 188 -1.21 6.46 -8.11
C THR A 188 -0.67 5.74 -6.90
N LEU A 189 0.49 6.18 -6.39
CA LEU A 189 1.11 5.67 -5.17
C LEU A 189 0.90 6.68 -4.04
N LEU A 190 0.44 6.19 -2.89
CA LEU A 190 0.34 6.91 -1.63
C LEU A 190 1.44 6.41 -0.68
N LEU A 191 2.16 7.35 -0.04
CA LEU A 191 3.25 7.10 0.90
C LEU A 191 2.91 7.68 2.28
#